data_7234a30c4c42c8f703df56cb82bc1515
#
_entry.id   7234a30c4c42c8f703df56cb82bc1515
#
_cell.length_a   1.000
_cell.length_b   1.000
_cell.length_c   1.000
_cell.angle_alpha   90.00
_cell.angle_beta   90.00
_cell.angle_gamma   90.00
#
_symmetry.space_group_name_H-M   'P 1'
#
loop_
_entity.id
_entity.type
_entity.pdbx_description
1 polymer ?
#
loop_
_entity_poly.entity_id
_entity_poly.type
_entity_poly.pdbx_seq_one_letter_code
_entity_poly.pdbx_strand_id
1 'polypeptide(L)'
;MSKNRKQKMITPEIMRQAVVGAFTKLDPRYMMKNPVMFVVEIGFVISLVLSFAPGLLGDTTPNARVYNSIVSAILFVTVLFANFAESVAEGRGKAQAASLKKTKKDTQARLLDADGGERMVPSSELKKGDVVMVAAGGVIPGDGEVIEGIASVDESAITGESAPVVRESGGDFCLSLIHI
;
A
#
# COMPACT_ATOMS: atom_id res chain seq x y z
N MET A 1 -19.33 19.38 -15.40
CA MET A 1 -19.85 18.24 -14.62
C MET A 1 -18.82 17.11 -14.66
N SER A 2 -17.91 17.09 -13.71
CA SER A 2 -16.89 16.04 -13.60
C SER A 2 -17.53 14.78 -13.00
N LYS A 3 -17.60 13.71 -13.78
CA LYS A 3 -18.09 12.40 -13.36
C LYS A 3 -17.07 11.83 -12.38
N ASN A 4 -17.34 11.99 -11.09
CA ASN A 4 -16.59 11.40 -9.99
C ASN A 4 -16.55 9.88 -10.17
N ARG A 5 -15.54 9.36 -10.88
CA ARG A 5 -15.28 7.94 -11.06
C ARG A 5 -14.79 7.44 -9.70
N LYS A 6 -15.71 7.02 -8.83
CA LYS A 6 -15.36 6.22 -7.66
C LYS A 6 -14.44 5.11 -8.15
N GLN A 7 -13.12 5.25 -7.92
CA GLN A 7 -12.16 4.20 -8.20
C GLN A 7 -12.65 2.98 -7.40
N LYS A 8 -13.00 1.92 -8.12
CA LYS A 8 -13.34 0.65 -7.48
C LYS A 8 -12.09 0.23 -6.72
N MET A 9 -12.12 0.37 -5.40
CA MET A 9 -10.99 0.07 -4.49
C MET A 9 -10.52 -1.40 -4.59
N ILE A 10 -11.30 -2.25 -5.24
CA ILE A 10 -10.97 -3.66 -5.47
C ILE A 10 -11.18 -3.91 -6.97
N THR A 11 -10.09 -4.15 -7.67
CA THR A 11 -10.12 -4.58 -9.08
C THR A 11 -10.16 -6.11 -9.16
N PRO A 12 -10.69 -6.68 -10.26
CA PRO A 12 -10.67 -8.14 -10.47
C PRO A 12 -9.26 -8.73 -10.41
N GLU A 13 -8.25 -7.97 -10.81
CA GLU A 13 -6.84 -8.36 -10.73
C GLU A 13 -6.35 -8.50 -9.30
N ILE A 14 -6.67 -7.52 -8.43
CA ILE A 14 -6.32 -7.59 -7.00
C ILE A 14 -7.00 -8.81 -6.36
N MET A 15 -8.26 -9.08 -6.71
CA MET A 15 -9.00 -10.24 -6.20
C MET A 15 -8.34 -11.55 -6.64
N ARG A 16 -7.98 -11.68 -7.91
CA ARG A 16 -7.29 -12.87 -8.42
C ARG A 16 -5.95 -13.08 -7.74
N GLN A 17 -5.16 -12.02 -7.60
CA GLN A 17 -3.87 -12.07 -6.90
C GLN A 17 -4.05 -12.44 -5.42
N ALA A 18 -5.10 -11.94 -4.77
CA ALA A 18 -5.40 -12.28 -3.39
C ALA A 18 -5.77 -13.74 -3.20
N VAL A 19 -6.55 -14.33 -4.10
CA VAL A 19 -6.88 -15.76 -4.07
C VAL A 19 -5.61 -16.60 -4.23
N VAL A 20 -4.78 -16.29 -5.22
CA VAL A 20 -3.50 -17.00 -5.39
C VAL A 20 -2.59 -16.78 -4.18
N GLY A 21 -2.53 -15.56 -3.67
CA GLY A 21 -1.75 -15.20 -2.47
C GLY A 21 -2.18 -15.97 -1.23
N ALA A 22 -3.49 -16.23 -1.07
CA ALA A 22 -4.02 -17.02 0.06
C ALA A 22 -3.41 -18.43 0.15
N PHE A 23 -3.18 -19.06 -1.00
CA PHE A 23 -2.56 -20.39 -1.06
C PHE A 23 -1.03 -20.33 -1.06
N THR A 24 -0.41 -19.38 -1.76
CA THR A 24 1.06 -19.30 -1.81
C THR A 24 1.67 -18.89 -0.47
N LYS A 25 0.93 -18.13 0.35
CA LYS A 25 1.34 -17.74 1.70
C LYS A 25 1.17 -18.85 2.76
N LEU A 26 0.64 -20.03 2.39
CA LEU A 26 0.70 -21.23 3.25
C LEU A 26 2.11 -21.81 3.34
N ASP A 27 3.09 -21.28 2.62
CA ASP A 27 4.49 -21.66 2.81
C ASP A 27 4.96 -21.21 4.21
N PRO A 28 5.45 -22.11 5.09
CA PRO A 28 5.90 -21.78 6.45
C PRO A 28 6.93 -20.64 6.50
N ARG A 29 7.71 -20.47 5.45
CA ARG A 29 8.69 -19.37 5.34
C ARG A 29 8.02 -17.99 5.29
N TYR A 30 6.82 -17.90 4.72
CA TYR A 30 6.02 -16.68 4.73
C TYR A 30 5.35 -16.48 6.08
N MET A 31 4.78 -17.55 6.65
CA MET A 31 4.08 -17.51 7.93
C MET A 31 4.99 -17.12 9.10
N MET A 32 6.26 -17.49 9.08
CA MET A 32 7.24 -17.08 10.09
C MET A 32 7.39 -15.56 10.25
N LYS A 33 7.00 -14.77 9.25
CA LYS A 33 7.00 -13.30 9.34
C LYS A 33 5.87 -12.77 10.24
N ASN A 34 4.82 -13.56 10.42
CA ASN A 34 3.70 -13.25 11.31
C ASN A 34 3.60 -14.36 12.38
N PRO A 35 4.21 -14.17 13.56
CA PRO A 35 4.33 -15.23 14.56
C PRO A 35 2.98 -15.76 15.04
N VAL A 36 1.94 -14.92 15.07
CA VAL A 36 0.59 -15.34 15.49
C VAL A 36 0.01 -16.32 14.47
N MET A 37 0.08 -15.98 13.18
CA MET A 37 -0.43 -16.84 12.11
C MET A 37 0.37 -18.13 11.98
N PHE A 38 1.67 -18.08 12.22
CA PHE A 38 2.54 -19.24 12.23
C PHE A 38 2.13 -20.27 13.32
N VAL A 39 1.79 -19.79 14.53
CA VAL A 39 1.28 -20.66 15.60
C VAL A 39 -0.06 -21.30 15.20
N VAL A 40 -0.96 -20.55 14.55
CA VAL A 40 -2.25 -21.08 14.05
C VAL A 40 -2.01 -22.14 12.98
N GLU A 41 -1.05 -21.95 12.08
CA GLU A 41 -0.67 -22.92 11.06
C GLU A 41 -0.12 -24.20 11.68
N ILE A 42 0.75 -24.09 12.69
CA ILE A 42 1.23 -25.27 13.45
C ILE A 42 0.05 -26.00 14.08
N GLY A 43 -0.88 -25.28 14.72
CA GLY A 43 -2.09 -25.85 15.29
C GLY A 43 -2.94 -26.58 14.25
N PHE A 44 -3.09 -26.01 13.05
CA PHE A 44 -3.74 -26.65 11.91
C PHE A 44 -3.07 -27.98 11.54
N VAL A 45 -1.74 -27.97 11.36
CA VAL A 45 -0.99 -29.17 10.97
C VAL A 45 -1.12 -30.28 12.04
N ILE A 46 -0.99 -29.92 13.32
CA ILE A 46 -1.16 -30.86 14.43
C ILE A 46 -2.58 -31.45 14.43
N SER A 47 -3.62 -30.61 14.35
CA SER A 47 -5.01 -31.07 14.31
C SER A 47 -5.30 -31.95 13.10
N LEU A 48 -4.68 -31.62 11.94
CA LEU A 48 -4.80 -32.43 10.73
C LEU A 48 -4.19 -33.81 10.92
N VAL A 49 -2.99 -33.90 11.49
CA VAL A 49 -2.36 -35.22 11.80
C VAL A 49 -3.22 -36.03 12.78
N LEU A 50 -3.75 -35.38 13.83
CA LEU A 50 -4.62 -36.06 14.80
C LEU A 50 -5.99 -36.47 14.23
N SER A 51 -6.45 -35.81 13.17
CA SER A 51 -7.65 -36.24 12.43
C SER A 51 -7.46 -37.62 11.78
N PHE A 52 -6.24 -37.92 11.30
CA PHE A 52 -5.93 -39.25 10.72
C PHE A 52 -5.49 -40.24 11.77
N ALA A 53 -4.79 -39.83 12.81
CA ALA A 53 -4.21 -40.68 13.86
C ALA A 53 -4.50 -40.12 15.26
N PRO A 54 -5.77 -40.19 15.74
CA PRO A 54 -6.15 -39.61 17.04
C PRO A 54 -5.43 -40.26 18.22
N GLY A 55 -5.07 -41.52 18.12
CA GLY A 55 -4.31 -42.23 19.16
C GLY A 55 -2.84 -41.79 19.32
N LEU A 56 -2.31 -40.94 18.46
CA LEU A 56 -0.89 -40.54 18.49
C LEU A 56 -0.52 -39.81 19.79
N LEU A 57 -1.44 -39.02 20.36
CA LEU A 57 -1.28 -38.34 21.65
C LEU A 57 -2.07 -39.03 22.79
N GLY A 58 -2.50 -40.29 22.59
CA GLY A 58 -3.20 -41.07 23.61
C GLY A 58 -4.69 -40.79 23.72
N ASP A 59 -5.29 -40.03 22.80
CA ASP A 59 -6.74 -39.81 22.78
C ASP A 59 -7.48 -41.04 22.22
N THR A 60 -8.24 -41.70 23.09
CA THR A 60 -9.02 -42.87 22.78
C THR A 60 -10.54 -42.60 22.74
N THR A 61 -10.95 -41.34 22.76
CA THR A 61 -12.37 -40.98 22.74
C THR A 61 -13.03 -41.37 21.41
N PRO A 62 -14.29 -41.86 21.42
CA PRO A 62 -14.95 -42.35 20.21
C PRO A 62 -15.09 -41.34 19.09
N ASN A 63 -15.13 -40.05 19.43
CA ASN A 63 -15.34 -38.96 18.47
C ASN A 63 -14.10 -38.11 18.22
N ALA A 64 -12.91 -38.48 18.74
CA ALA A 64 -11.66 -37.72 18.61
C ALA A 64 -11.33 -37.36 17.16
N ARG A 65 -11.52 -38.29 16.23
CA ARG A 65 -11.29 -38.07 14.80
C ARG A 65 -12.20 -36.97 14.23
N VAL A 66 -13.50 -37.05 14.53
CA VAL A 66 -14.48 -36.06 14.05
C VAL A 66 -14.16 -34.68 14.64
N TYR A 67 -13.89 -34.61 15.93
CA TYR A 67 -13.52 -33.37 16.60
C TYR A 67 -12.27 -32.74 15.96
N ASN A 68 -11.19 -33.49 15.83
CA ASN A 68 -9.94 -32.99 15.25
C ASN A 68 -10.12 -32.57 13.78
N SER A 69 -10.97 -33.26 13.01
CA SER A 69 -11.28 -32.89 11.63
C SER A 69 -12.01 -31.55 11.55
N ILE A 70 -12.97 -31.30 12.45
CA ILE A 70 -13.70 -30.03 12.50
C ILE A 70 -12.76 -28.91 12.90
N VAL A 71 -11.92 -29.09 13.94
CA VAL A 71 -10.94 -28.10 14.37
C VAL A 71 -9.95 -27.79 13.26
N SER A 72 -9.42 -28.81 12.59
CA SER A 72 -8.51 -28.65 11.46
C SER A 72 -9.16 -27.84 10.31
N ALA A 73 -10.42 -28.14 9.97
CA ALA A 73 -11.14 -27.41 8.93
C ALA A 73 -11.33 -25.93 9.30
N ILE A 74 -11.68 -25.63 10.55
CA ILE A 74 -11.83 -24.25 11.03
C ILE A 74 -10.50 -23.50 10.97
N LEU A 75 -9.42 -24.12 11.46
CA LEU A 75 -8.08 -23.50 11.44
C LEU A 75 -7.61 -23.26 10.00
N PHE A 76 -7.83 -24.23 9.11
CA PHE A 76 -7.48 -24.07 7.69
C PHE A 76 -8.20 -22.88 7.05
N VAL A 77 -9.52 -22.80 7.23
CA VAL A 77 -10.30 -21.67 6.70
C VAL A 77 -9.83 -20.33 7.30
N THR A 78 -9.51 -20.33 8.59
CA THR A 78 -9.00 -19.13 9.29
C THR A 78 -7.67 -18.66 8.68
N VAL A 79 -6.71 -19.56 8.50
CA VAL A 79 -5.41 -19.22 7.89
C VAL A 79 -5.61 -18.75 6.45
N LEU A 80 -6.43 -19.45 5.68
CA LEU A 80 -6.69 -19.09 4.28
C LEU A 80 -7.33 -17.69 4.16
N PHE A 81 -8.31 -17.41 5.02
CA PHE A 81 -8.97 -16.10 5.04
C PHE A 81 -8.02 -14.97 5.48
N ALA A 82 -7.19 -15.20 6.48
CA ALA A 82 -6.20 -14.23 6.93
C ALA A 82 -5.19 -13.92 5.83
N ASN A 83 -4.64 -14.93 5.17
CA ASN A 83 -3.73 -14.75 4.03
C ASN A 83 -4.39 -14.03 2.85
N PHE A 84 -5.67 -14.33 2.59
CA PHE A 84 -6.46 -13.62 1.59
C PHE A 84 -6.61 -12.13 1.93
N ALA A 85 -7.02 -11.81 3.16
CA ALA A 85 -7.18 -10.43 3.61
C ALA A 85 -5.87 -9.62 3.55
N GLU A 86 -4.77 -10.23 3.98
CA GLU A 86 -3.44 -9.64 3.87
C GLU A 86 -3.03 -9.39 2.42
N SER A 87 -3.27 -10.35 1.52
CA SER A 87 -2.95 -10.22 0.10
C SER A 87 -3.78 -9.12 -0.59
N VAL A 88 -5.05 -8.93 -0.18
CA VAL A 88 -5.88 -7.79 -0.63
C VAL A 88 -5.27 -6.47 -0.15
N ALA A 89 -4.87 -6.38 1.10
CA ALA A 89 -4.25 -5.17 1.66
C ALA A 89 -2.94 -4.81 0.95
N GLU A 90 -2.06 -5.79 0.70
CA GLU A 90 -0.83 -5.61 -0.06
C GLU A 90 -1.10 -5.17 -1.51
N GLY A 91 -2.09 -5.78 -2.17
CA GLY A 91 -2.49 -5.44 -3.54
C GLY A 91 -2.95 -3.99 -3.65
N ARG A 92 -3.73 -3.51 -2.67
CA ARG A 92 -4.15 -2.10 -2.59
C ARG A 92 -2.97 -1.17 -2.36
N GLY A 93 -2.08 -1.49 -1.43
CA GLY A 93 -0.89 -0.68 -1.15
C GLY A 93 0.01 -0.54 -2.39
N LYS A 94 0.26 -1.65 -3.10
CA LYS A 94 1.03 -1.64 -4.35
C LYS A 94 0.35 -0.81 -5.45
N ALA A 95 -0.97 -0.91 -5.59
CA ALA A 95 -1.72 -0.13 -6.58
C ALA A 95 -1.67 1.38 -6.27
N GLN A 96 -1.80 1.78 -5.01
CA GLN A 96 -1.66 3.17 -4.57
C GLN A 96 -0.25 3.70 -4.82
N ALA A 97 0.79 2.97 -4.42
CA ALA A 97 2.18 3.34 -4.67
C ALA A 97 2.49 3.47 -6.17
N ALA A 98 1.97 2.54 -7.00
CA ALA A 98 2.14 2.61 -8.45
C ALA A 98 1.43 3.83 -9.06
N SER A 99 0.24 4.18 -8.56
CA SER A 99 -0.48 5.38 -9.01
C SER A 99 0.29 6.66 -8.69
N LEU A 100 0.79 6.80 -7.45
CA LEU A 100 1.62 7.95 -7.04
C LEU A 100 2.91 8.04 -7.88
N LYS A 101 3.59 6.91 -8.09
CA LYS A 101 4.81 6.87 -8.92
C LYS A 101 4.54 7.27 -10.38
N LYS A 102 3.39 6.88 -10.94
CA LYS A 102 2.99 7.27 -12.29
C LYS A 102 2.73 8.78 -12.35
N THR A 103 1.98 9.33 -11.41
CA THR A 103 1.69 10.78 -11.34
C THR A 103 2.99 11.57 -11.24
N LYS A 104 3.95 11.15 -10.41
CA LYS A 104 5.26 11.81 -10.31
C LYS A 104 6.02 11.80 -11.63
N LYS A 105 5.98 10.70 -12.38
CA LYS A 105 6.69 10.58 -13.67
C LYS A 105 6.09 11.44 -14.77
N ASP A 106 4.77 11.63 -14.75
CA ASP A 106 4.04 12.37 -15.79
C ASP A 106 3.94 13.90 -15.48
N THR A 107 4.43 14.35 -14.31
CA THR A 107 4.41 15.77 -13.93
C THR A 107 5.49 16.53 -14.68
N GLN A 108 5.09 17.67 -15.28
CA GLN A 108 6.01 18.62 -15.92
C GLN A 108 6.41 19.70 -14.95
N ALA A 109 7.67 20.09 -14.95
CA ALA A 109 8.22 21.17 -14.16
C ALA A 109 8.66 22.33 -15.05
N ARG A 110 8.37 23.55 -14.63
CA ARG A 110 8.90 24.76 -15.25
C ARG A 110 10.20 25.11 -14.56
N LEU A 111 11.31 24.68 -15.14
CA LEU A 111 12.66 24.92 -14.65
C LEU A 111 13.10 26.35 -15.03
N LEU A 112 13.66 27.08 -14.07
CA LEU A 112 14.29 28.37 -14.30
C LEU A 112 15.78 28.16 -14.52
N ASP A 113 16.27 28.59 -15.68
CA ASP A 113 17.71 28.59 -15.98
C ASP A 113 18.40 29.80 -15.36
N ALA A 114 19.71 29.72 -15.13
CA ALA A 114 20.52 30.79 -14.54
C ALA A 114 20.46 32.10 -15.32
N ASP A 115 20.14 32.06 -16.61
CA ASP A 115 20.01 33.19 -17.51
C ASP A 115 18.60 33.83 -17.47
N GLY A 116 17.71 33.36 -16.59
CA GLY A 116 16.32 33.82 -16.48
C GLY A 116 15.39 33.19 -17.54
N GLY A 117 15.86 32.26 -18.32
CA GLY A 117 15.03 31.47 -19.24
C GLY A 117 14.18 30.42 -18.51
N GLU A 118 13.03 30.10 -19.09
CA GLU A 118 12.15 29.07 -18.59
C GLU A 118 12.09 27.92 -19.57
N ARG A 119 12.15 26.67 -19.07
CA ARG A 119 11.95 25.48 -19.90
C ARG A 119 11.11 24.43 -19.18
N MET A 120 10.29 23.72 -19.96
CA MET A 120 9.49 22.60 -19.44
C MET A 120 10.32 21.32 -19.48
N VAL A 121 10.44 20.68 -18.32
CA VAL A 121 11.16 19.40 -18.17
C VAL A 121 10.31 18.41 -17.39
N PRO A 122 10.43 17.09 -17.66
CA PRO A 122 9.82 16.09 -16.81
C PRO A 122 10.34 16.19 -15.37
N SER A 123 9.48 16.04 -14.37
CA SER A 123 9.91 16.11 -12.95
C SER A 123 10.97 15.07 -12.59
N SER A 124 11.07 13.98 -13.37
CA SER A 124 12.10 12.95 -13.22
C SER A 124 13.52 13.39 -13.59
N GLU A 125 13.65 14.49 -14.32
CA GLU A 125 14.94 15.06 -14.75
C GLU A 125 15.46 16.15 -13.80
N LEU A 126 14.62 16.58 -12.84
CA LEU A 126 15.01 17.57 -11.84
C LEU A 126 16.12 17.04 -10.93
N LYS A 127 17.06 17.92 -10.64
CA LYS A 127 18.21 17.66 -9.76
C LYS A 127 18.15 18.56 -8.53
N LYS A 128 18.86 18.11 -7.48
CA LYS A 128 19.00 18.95 -6.28
C LYS A 128 19.70 20.27 -6.62
N GLY A 129 19.06 21.38 -6.26
CA GLY A 129 19.52 22.73 -6.53
C GLY A 129 18.84 23.39 -7.74
N ASP A 130 18.03 22.66 -8.49
CA ASP A 130 17.21 23.23 -9.56
C ASP A 130 16.12 24.14 -8.96
N VAL A 131 15.87 25.27 -9.61
CA VAL A 131 14.81 26.22 -9.26
C VAL A 131 13.64 26.03 -10.22
N VAL A 132 12.45 25.80 -9.68
CA VAL A 132 11.23 25.61 -10.48
C VAL A 132 10.17 26.64 -10.12
N MET A 133 9.42 27.08 -11.12
CA MET A 133 8.26 27.94 -10.92
C MET A 133 6.98 27.11 -10.92
N VAL A 134 6.14 27.32 -9.92
CA VAL A 134 4.81 26.68 -9.82
C VAL A 134 3.75 27.78 -9.71
N ALA A 135 2.82 27.81 -10.66
CA ALA A 135 1.72 28.77 -10.65
C ALA A 135 0.51 28.23 -9.87
N ALA A 136 -0.37 29.12 -9.46
CA ALA A 136 -1.65 28.75 -8.84
C ALA A 136 -2.43 27.75 -9.72
N GLY A 137 -2.97 26.71 -9.10
CA GLY A 137 -3.60 25.57 -9.78
C GLY A 137 -2.61 24.54 -10.34
N GLY A 138 -1.31 24.74 -10.14
CA GLY A 138 -0.27 23.81 -10.56
C GLY A 138 0.00 22.71 -9.55
N VAL A 139 0.85 21.77 -9.92
CA VAL A 139 1.32 20.67 -9.08
C VAL A 139 2.80 20.86 -8.80
N ILE A 140 3.20 20.74 -7.55
CA ILE A 140 4.60 20.83 -7.13
C ILE A 140 5.34 19.57 -7.67
N PRO A 141 6.35 19.75 -8.54
CA PRO A 141 6.94 18.64 -9.29
C PRO A 141 7.98 17.83 -8.51
N GLY A 142 8.48 18.37 -7.42
CA GLY A 142 9.52 17.74 -6.58
C GLY A 142 9.47 18.24 -5.15
N ASP A 143 10.08 17.51 -4.24
CA ASP A 143 10.26 17.98 -2.87
C ASP A 143 11.29 19.14 -2.88
N GLY A 144 10.98 20.22 -2.19
CA GLY A 144 11.82 21.41 -2.21
C GLY A 144 11.46 22.44 -1.15
N GLU A 145 12.22 23.51 -1.12
CA GLU A 145 12.04 24.66 -0.24
C GLU A 145 11.49 25.84 -1.04
N VAL A 146 10.57 26.59 -0.43
CA VAL A 146 10.05 27.83 -1.04
C VAL A 146 11.09 28.94 -0.87
N ILE A 147 11.66 29.36 -1.98
CA ILE A 147 12.68 30.43 -1.99
C ILE A 147 12.06 31.81 -2.24
N GLU A 148 10.93 31.86 -2.95
CA GLU A 148 10.23 33.13 -3.27
C GLU A 148 8.72 32.89 -3.39
N GLY A 149 7.90 33.82 -2.87
CA GLY A 149 6.46 33.82 -2.97
C GLY A 149 5.75 33.24 -1.75
N ILE A 150 4.42 33.17 -1.88
CA ILE A 150 3.49 32.58 -0.89
C ILE A 150 2.37 31.89 -1.64
N ALA A 151 1.99 30.71 -1.18
CA ALA A 151 0.88 29.95 -1.76
C ALA A 151 0.12 29.16 -0.71
N SER A 152 -1.16 28.93 -0.97
CA SER A 152 -1.98 27.98 -0.22
C SER A 152 -1.89 26.63 -0.92
N VAL A 153 -1.45 25.59 -0.20
CA VAL A 153 -1.08 24.29 -0.74
C VAL A 153 -2.01 23.23 -0.17
N ASP A 154 -2.62 22.43 -1.03
CA ASP A 154 -3.50 21.31 -0.64
C ASP A 154 -2.66 20.03 -0.48
N GLU A 155 -2.28 19.73 0.74
CA GLU A 155 -1.49 18.55 1.10
C GLU A 155 -2.34 17.30 1.40
N SER A 156 -3.65 17.36 1.21
CA SER A 156 -4.61 16.30 1.57
C SER A 156 -4.30 14.93 0.95
N ALA A 157 -3.71 14.93 -0.25
CA ALA A 157 -3.32 13.70 -0.96
C ALA A 157 -2.21 12.90 -0.25
N ILE A 158 -1.39 13.56 0.57
CA ILE A 158 -0.23 12.97 1.27
C ILE A 158 -0.49 12.88 2.76
N THR A 159 -0.91 13.98 3.39
CA THR A 159 -1.11 14.06 4.85
C THR A 159 -2.47 13.54 5.30
N GLY A 160 -3.46 13.51 4.39
CA GLY A 160 -4.86 13.19 4.70
C GLY A 160 -5.63 14.35 5.35
N GLU A 161 -5.00 15.50 5.58
CA GLU A 161 -5.65 16.69 6.14
C GLU A 161 -6.29 17.52 5.03
N SER A 162 -7.58 17.85 5.18
CA SER A 162 -8.35 18.56 4.16
C SER A 162 -8.17 20.09 4.20
N ALA A 163 -7.48 20.63 5.21
CA ALA A 163 -7.24 22.07 5.31
C ALA A 163 -5.99 22.44 4.52
N PRO A 164 -6.09 23.45 3.61
CA PRO A 164 -4.92 23.93 2.90
C PRO A 164 -3.90 24.57 3.86
N VAL A 165 -2.62 24.35 3.61
CA VAL A 165 -1.51 24.90 4.40
C VAL A 165 -0.87 26.05 3.62
N VAL A 166 -0.62 27.16 4.28
CA VAL A 166 0.11 28.28 3.68
C VAL A 166 1.61 27.98 3.73
N ARG A 167 2.28 28.11 2.59
CA ARG A 167 3.73 27.94 2.45
C ARG A 167 4.31 29.25 1.91
N GLU A 168 5.36 29.74 2.54
CA GLU A 168 5.99 31.00 2.18
C GLU A 168 7.52 30.91 2.15
N SER A 169 8.14 31.89 1.53
CA SER A 169 9.59 32.01 1.52
C SER A 169 10.13 32.22 2.94
N GLY A 170 11.25 31.59 3.26
CA GLY A 170 11.88 31.67 4.58
C GLY A 170 12.12 30.34 5.26
N GLY A 171 12.12 29.25 4.50
CA GLY A 171 12.44 27.90 4.97
C GLY A 171 11.28 26.92 4.96
N ASP A 172 10.11 27.30 4.44
CA ASP A 172 8.99 26.38 4.30
C ASP A 172 9.29 25.30 3.26
N PHE A 173 9.04 24.08 3.63
CA PHE A 173 9.26 22.90 2.79
C PHE A 173 7.96 22.48 2.12
N CYS A 174 8.01 22.20 0.82
CA CYS A 174 6.91 21.67 0.05
C CYS A 174 7.23 20.24 -0.40
N LEU A 175 6.21 19.36 -0.35
CA LEU A 175 6.30 18.01 -0.86
C LEU A 175 5.84 17.94 -2.32
N SER A 176 6.38 17.00 -3.08
CA SER A 176 5.96 16.76 -4.46
C SER A 176 4.52 16.24 -4.56
N LEU A 177 3.88 16.44 -5.71
CA LEU A 177 2.52 16.00 -6.05
C LEU A 177 1.40 16.72 -5.30
N ILE A 178 1.69 17.86 -4.73
CA ILE A 178 0.74 18.72 -4.02
C ILE A 178 0.25 19.82 -4.96
N HIS A 179 -1.04 20.16 -4.86
CA HIS A 179 -1.66 21.24 -5.63
C HIS A 179 -1.54 22.58 -4.90
N ILE A 180 -1.22 23.64 -5.65
CA ILE A 180 -1.28 25.02 -5.20
C ILE A 180 -2.65 25.60 -5.52
#